data_66fea96681e232ab308b85894f2c1ee4
#
_entry.id   66fea96681e232ab308b85894f2c1ee4
#
_cell.length_a   1.000
_cell.length_b   1.000
_cell.length_c   1.000
_cell.angle_alpha   90.00
_cell.angle_beta   90.00
_cell.angle_gamma   90.00
#
_symmetry.space_group_name_H-M   'P 1'
#
loop_
_entity.id
_entity.type
_entity.pdbx_description
1 polymer ?
#
loop_
_entity_poly.entity_id
_entity_poly.type
_entity_poly.pdbx_seq_one_letter_code
_entity_poly.pdbx_strand_id
1 'polypeptide(L)'
;GMLLGDCSTVLGKNAVNYNLKCKHNPKQYDYLIWKYDILKENLGKNYWVSKTKSHFAGKALHPGNAGKEYVMYSVSLGTHTLVTHIRKIMYINNKKFVSPRLLKLLTPIGLAIWYMDDGCLSYRKNKDGTICSREITLNIQGFDNISQENIVKYFKDTFDIDGRLHKDRDNRRLWMNTTNSKKFLSIVK
;
A
#
# COMPACT_ATOMS: atom_id res chain seq x y z
N GLY A 1 -1.68 7.10 2.49
CA GLY A 1 -0.78 6.12 1.83
C GLY A 1 -0.74 4.79 2.57
N MET A 2 -0.28 4.74 3.81
CA MET A 2 -0.05 3.50 4.58
C MET A 2 -1.23 2.53 4.58
N LEU A 3 -2.46 3.02 4.76
CA LEU A 3 -3.67 2.18 4.78
C LEU A 3 -4.16 1.77 3.38
N LEU A 4 -3.72 2.44 2.33
CA LEU A 4 -3.96 1.97 0.96
C LEU A 4 -3.06 0.77 0.64
N GLY A 5 -1.81 0.79 1.15
CA GLY A 5 -0.84 -0.29 1.03
C GLY A 5 -0.92 -1.33 2.15
N ASP A 6 0.25 -1.75 2.64
CA ASP A 6 0.46 -2.91 3.51
C ASP A 6 0.00 -2.75 4.96
N CYS A 7 -0.39 -1.54 5.40
CA CYS A 7 -0.84 -1.35 6.77
C CYS A 7 -2.33 -1.70 6.94
N SER A 8 -2.66 -2.17 8.13
CA SER A 8 -4.01 -2.54 8.53
C SER A 8 -4.41 -1.86 9.83
N THR A 9 -5.70 -1.79 10.08
CA THR A 9 -6.25 -1.32 11.36
C THR A 9 -6.73 -2.50 12.17
N VAL A 10 -6.42 -2.50 13.46
CA VAL A 10 -6.80 -3.58 14.39
C VAL A 10 -7.49 -2.97 15.60
N LEU A 11 -8.63 -3.54 16.01
CA LEU A 11 -9.30 -3.18 17.26
C LEU A 11 -8.89 -4.18 18.34
N GLY A 12 -8.28 -3.69 19.40
CA GLY A 12 -7.97 -4.52 20.57
C GLY A 12 -9.23 -4.97 21.31
N LYS A 13 -9.15 -6.07 22.09
CA LYS A 13 -10.29 -6.72 22.75
C LYS A 13 -11.15 -5.76 23.58
N ASN A 14 -10.55 -4.77 24.25
CA ASN A 14 -11.24 -3.80 25.09
C ASN A 14 -10.97 -2.36 24.64
N ALA A 15 -10.60 -2.16 23.37
CA ALA A 15 -10.23 -0.85 22.87
C ALA A 15 -11.41 -0.16 22.20
N VAL A 16 -11.59 1.13 22.48
CA VAL A 16 -12.57 2.00 21.81
C VAL A 16 -12.04 2.48 20.45
N ASN A 17 -10.72 2.64 20.34
CA ASN A 17 -10.07 3.13 19.16
C ASN A 17 -9.21 2.05 18.48
N TYR A 18 -9.14 2.13 17.15
CA TYR A 18 -8.27 1.26 16.35
C TYR A 18 -6.81 1.67 16.49
N ASN A 19 -5.94 0.68 16.41
CA ASN A 19 -4.51 0.86 16.18
C ASN A 19 -4.17 0.67 14.70
N LEU A 20 -3.02 1.19 14.28
CA LEU A 20 -2.43 0.95 12.98
C LEU A 20 -1.33 -0.10 13.13
N LYS A 21 -1.32 -1.09 12.25
CA LYS A 21 -0.30 -2.13 12.22
C LYS A 21 0.26 -2.30 10.82
N CYS A 22 1.58 -2.17 10.69
CA CYS A 22 2.33 -2.42 9.48
C CYS A 22 3.21 -3.66 9.68
N LYS A 23 3.33 -4.51 8.65
CA LYS A 23 4.17 -5.71 8.67
C LYS A 23 5.00 -5.78 7.41
N HIS A 24 6.28 -6.08 7.58
CA HIS A 24 7.19 -6.30 6.46
C HIS A 24 8.12 -7.49 6.73
N ASN A 25 8.66 -8.07 5.65
CA ASN A 25 9.71 -9.09 5.75
C ASN A 25 11.04 -8.47 6.22
N PRO A 26 12.02 -9.29 6.66
CA PRO A 26 13.29 -8.77 7.18
C PRO A 26 14.07 -7.89 6.20
N LYS A 27 13.94 -8.11 4.89
CA LYS A 27 14.63 -7.31 3.86
C LYS A 27 14.09 -5.89 3.74
N GLN A 28 12.89 -5.65 4.26
CA GLN A 28 12.23 -4.34 4.27
C GLN A 28 12.21 -3.72 5.68
N TYR A 29 13.11 -4.16 6.55
CA TYR A 29 13.16 -3.67 7.95
C TYR A 29 13.38 -2.16 8.01
N ASP A 30 14.36 -1.63 7.29
CA ASP A 30 14.67 -0.19 7.29
C ASP A 30 13.49 0.64 6.77
N TYR A 31 12.79 0.13 5.76
CA TYR A 31 11.55 0.75 5.27
C TYR A 31 10.44 0.74 6.33
N LEU A 32 10.32 -0.34 7.10
CA LEU A 32 9.36 -0.41 8.21
C LEU A 32 9.71 0.59 9.31
N ILE A 33 10.99 0.77 9.66
CA ILE A 33 11.46 1.75 10.63
C ILE A 33 11.20 3.18 10.12
N TRP A 34 11.48 3.46 8.85
CA TRP A 34 11.16 4.76 8.26
C TRP A 34 9.67 5.10 8.35
N LYS A 35 8.77 4.14 8.08
CA LYS A 35 7.32 4.32 8.32
C LYS A 35 7.00 4.63 9.79
N TYR A 36 7.69 3.95 10.69
CA TYR A 36 7.56 4.18 12.12
C TYR A 36 7.94 5.60 12.50
N ASP A 37 9.06 6.12 12.01
CA ASP A 37 9.54 7.47 12.31
C ASP A 37 8.55 8.53 11.81
N ILE A 38 8.02 8.37 10.60
CA ILE A 38 6.94 9.24 10.08
C ILE A 38 5.72 9.25 11.01
N LEU A 39 5.30 8.07 11.50
CA LEU A 39 4.15 7.99 12.41
C LEU A 39 4.45 8.64 13.75
N LYS A 40 5.65 8.45 14.28
CA LYS A 40 6.11 9.04 15.54
C LYS A 40 6.13 10.57 15.48
N GLU A 41 6.70 11.11 14.44
CA GLU A 41 6.78 12.57 14.24
C GLU A 41 5.41 13.22 14.13
N ASN A 42 4.46 12.56 13.44
CA ASN A 42 3.16 13.15 13.15
C ASN A 42 2.09 12.88 14.22
N LEU A 43 2.20 11.82 14.99
CA LEU A 43 1.17 11.40 15.93
C LEU A 43 1.60 11.42 17.40
N GLY A 44 2.90 11.62 17.69
CA GLY A 44 3.42 11.86 19.05
C GLY A 44 3.10 10.76 20.08
N LYS A 45 2.86 9.53 19.68
CA LYS A 45 2.41 8.43 20.52
C LYS A 45 3.49 7.36 20.72
N ASN A 46 3.38 6.65 21.83
CA ASN A 46 4.22 5.49 22.09
C ASN A 46 3.87 4.34 21.13
N TYR A 47 4.91 3.79 20.54
CA TYR A 47 4.83 2.65 19.63
C TYR A 47 5.67 1.52 20.15
N TRP A 48 5.38 0.34 19.65
CA TRP A 48 6.30 -0.79 19.83
C TRP A 48 6.60 -1.44 18.50
N VAL A 49 7.84 -1.84 18.32
CA VAL A 49 8.29 -2.68 17.23
C VAL A 49 8.34 -4.11 17.74
N SER A 50 7.65 -5.01 17.11
CA SER A 50 7.69 -6.42 17.47
C SER A 50 8.17 -7.26 16.30
N LYS A 51 9.01 -8.25 16.59
CA LYS A 51 9.40 -9.29 15.65
C LYS A 51 8.44 -10.46 15.81
N THR A 52 7.69 -10.77 14.80
CA THR A 52 6.78 -11.93 14.81
C THR A 52 7.26 -12.98 13.84
N LYS A 53 7.33 -14.24 14.29
CA LYS A 53 7.45 -15.39 13.40
C LYS A 53 6.05 -15.79 12.97
N SER A 54 5.83 -15.89 11.68
CA SER A 54 4.58 -16.39 11.13
C SER A 54 4.81 -17.76 10.53
N HIS A 55 4.05 -18.74 11.00
CA HIS A 55 4.03 -20.07 10.42
C HIS A 55 2.93 -20.10 9.36
N PHE A 56 3.25 -20.47 8.14
CA PHE A 56 2.25 -20.83 7.16
C PHE A 56 1.92 -22.30 7.34
N ALA A 57 1.11 -22.61 8.35
CA ALA A 57 0.52 -23.94 8.53
C ALA A 57 -0.81 -23.99 7.78
N GLY A 58 -1.01 -25.02 6.99
CA GLY A 58 -2.27 -25.25 6.29
C GLY A 58 -2.20 -25.01 4.79
N LYS A 59 -3.36 -24.95 4.14
CA LYS A 59 -3.51 -24.76 2.68
C LYS A 59 -2.82 -23.46 2.23
N ALA A 60 -1.51 -23.55 1.98
CA ALA A 60 -0.76 -22.46 1.43
C ALA A 60 -1.30 -22.13 0.04
N LEU A 61 -1.47 -20.84 -0.24
CA LEU A 61 -1.75 -20.32 -1.60
C LEU A 61 -0.74 -20.86 -2.65
N HIS A 62 0.42 -21.36 -2.18
CA HIS A 62 1.43 -22.06 -2.96
C HIS A 62 1.86 -23.33 -2.22
N PRO A 63 1.61 -24.53 -2.77
CA PRO A 63 1.95 -25.82 -2.14
C PRO A 63 3.41 -25.95 -1.68
N GLY A 64 4.35 -25.30 -2.39
CA GLY A 64 5.77 -25.31 -2.04
C GLY A 64 6.14 -24.50 -0.79
N ASN A 65 5.19 -23.80 -0.16
CA ASN A 65 5.42 -22.97 1.03
C ASN A 65 4.77 -23.54 2.31
N ALA A 66 4.10 -24.70 2.20
CA ALA A 66 3.52 -25.36 3.36
C ALA A 66 4.61 -25.72 4.38
N GLY A 67 4.39 -25.34 5.64
CA GLY A 67 5.33 -25.65 6.73
C GLY A 67 6.58 -24.77 6.81
N LYS A 68 6.77 -23.79 5.93
CA LYS A 68 7.90 -22.85 6.04
C LYS A 68 7.63 -21.79 7.11
N GLU A 69 8.63 -21.56 7.96
CA GLU A 69 8.63 -20.43 8.88
C GLU A 69 9.02 -19.14 8.17
N TYR A 70 8.23 -18.10 8.39
CA TYR A 70 8.54 -16.76 7.93
C TYR A 70 8.73 -15.81 9.10
N VAL A 71 9.81 -15.08 9.08
CA VAL A 71 10.05 -13.99 10.03
C VAL A 71 9.46 -12.72 9.45
N MET A 72 8.59 -12.08 10.21
CA MET A 72 8.03 -10.77 9.88
C MET A 72 8.36 -9.80 11.01
N TYR A 73 8.69 -8.58 10.64
CA TYR A 73 8.71 -7.46 11.57
C TYR A 73 7.38 -6.71 11.51
N SER A 74 6.90 -6.27 12.65
CA SER A 74 5.72 -5.43 12.72
C SER A 74 5.94 -4.19 13.56
N VAL A 75 5.42 -3.08 13.10
CA VAL A 75 5.26 -1.85 13.88
C VAL A 75 3.78 -1.69 14.18
N SER A 76 3.47 -1.46 15.42
CA SER A 76 2.12 -1.17 15.87
C SER A 76 2.09 0.20 16.52
N LEU A 77 1.24 1.08 16.01
CA LEU A 77 0.86 2.33 16.65
C LEU A 77 -0.19 2.01 17.72
N GLY A 78 -0.05 2.59 18.88
CA GLY A 78 -1.11 2.51 19.91
C GLY A 78 -2.45 3.03 19.39
N THR A 79 -3.52 2.70 20.10
CA THR A 79 -4.88 3.12 19.72
C THR A 79 -4.97 4.64 19.54
N HIS A 80 -5.57 5.09 18.45
CA HIS A 80 -5.64 6.50 18.11
C HIS A 80 -6.97 6.88 17.46
N THR A 81 -7.55 8.00 17.89
CA THR A 81 -8.84 8.50 17.36
C THR A 81 -8.78 8.76 15.86
N LEU A 82 -7.68 9.32 15.34
CA LEU A 82 -7.47 9.53 13.91
C LEU A 82 -7.52 8.23 13.11
N VAL A 83 -6.90 7.15 13.62
CA VAL A 83 -6.95 5.83 12.95
C VAL A 83 -8.38 5.32 12.90
N THR A 84 -9.14 5.50 13.99
CA THR A 84 -10.56 5.14 14.05
C THR A 84 -11.36 5.95 13.04
N HIS A 85 -11.11 7.24 12.93
CA HIS A 85 -11.80 8.12 11.98
C HIS A 85 -11.52 7.72 10.52
N ILE A 86 -10.26 7.52 10.18
CA ILE A 86 -9.86 7.08 8.83
C ILE A 86 -10.49 5.72 8.51
N ARG A 87 -10.49 4.79 9.47
CA ARG A 87 -11.14 3.49 9.26
C ARG A 87 -12.62 3.62 8.94
N LYS A 88 -13.36 4.47 9.66
CA LYS A 88 -14.81 4.70 9.40
C LYS A 88 -15.06 5.23 7.99
N ILE A 89 -14.14 6.04 7.45
CA ILE A 89 -14.25 6.58 6.08
C ILE A 89 -13.85 5.54 5.03
N MET A 90 -12.88 4.68 5.37
CA MET A 90 -12.22 3.79 4.41
C MET A 90 -12.80 2.38 4.37
N TYR A 91 -13.61 1.98 5.36
CA TYR A 91 -14.15 0.62 5.41
C TYR A 91 -15.68 0.64 5.41
N ILE A 92 -16.26 -0.02 4.41
CA ILE A 92 -17.69 -0.29 4.31
C ILE A 92 -17.88 -1.80 4.41
N ASN A 93 -18.69 -2.27 5.35
CA ASN A 93 -18.91 -3.71 5.59
C ASN A 93 -17.60 -4.51 5.70
N ASN A 94 -16.64 -3.99 6.45
CA ASN A 94 -15.29 -4.55 6.64
C ASN A 94 -14.43 -4.71 5.35
N LYS A 95 -14.85 -4.16 4.23
CA LYS A 95 -14.05 -4.08 3.00
C LYS A 95 -13.51 -2.68 2.81
N LYS A 96 -12.26 -2.57 2.35
CA LYS A 96 -11.67 -1.26 2.01
C LYS A 96 -12.40 -0.66 0.82
N PHE A 97 -12.86 0.56 0.98
CA PHE A 97 -13.48 1.38 -0.06
C PHE A 97 -12.68 2.67 -0.25
N VAL A 98 -12.28 2.95 -1.48
CA VAL A 98 -11.46 4.12 -1.81
C VAL A 98 -12.34 5.18 -2.46
N SER A 99 -12.83 6.11 -1.65
CA SER A 99 -13.67 7.21 -2.13
C SER A 99 -12.81 8.37 -2.69
N PRO A 100 -13.37 9.19 -3.59
CA PRO A 100 -12.70 10.42 -4.06
C PRO A 100 -12.30 11.36 -2.91
N ARG A 101 -13.11 11.41 -1.85
CA ARG A 101 -12.82 12.21 -0.65
C ARG A 101 -11.56 11.71 0.08
N LEU A 102 -11.38 10.39 0.16
CA LEU A 102 -10.19 9.79 0.76
C LEU A 102 -8.93 10.08 -0.06
N LEU A 103 -9.04 9.97 -1.39
CA LEU A 103 -7.93 10.22 -2.30
C LEU A 103 -7.42 11.66 -2.24
N LYS A 104 -8.31 12.64 -2.03
CA LYS A 104 -7.94 14.06 -1.85
C LYS A 104 -7.09 14.32 -0.60
N LEU A 105 -7.05 13.39 0.35
CA LEU A 105 -6.19 13.48 1.54
C LEU A 105 -4.78 12.95 1.30
N LEU A 106 -4.50 12.41 0.12
CA LEU A 106 -3.17 11.89 -0.19
C LEU A 106 -2.18 13.05 -0.43
N THR A 107 -1.09 12.99 0.30
CA THR A 107 0.08 13.84 0.10
C THR A 107 1.10 13.13 -0.80
N PRO A 108 2.11 13.82 -1.37
CA PRO A 108 3.19 13.18 -2.12
C PRO A 108 3.86 12.04 -1.35
N ILE A 109 4.15 12.23 -0.05
CA ILE A 109 4.70 11.16 0.79
C ILE A 109 3.71 10.00 0.98
N GLY A 110 2.41 10.29 1.05
CA GLY A 110 1.37 9.25 1.10
C GLY A 110 1.32 8.43 -0.18
N LEU A 111 1.47 9.05 -1.34
CA LEU A 111 1.58 8.37 -2.64
C LEU A 111 2.87 7.56 -2.74
N ALA A 112 4.00 8.10 -2.27
CA ALA A 112 5.28 7.40 -2.23
C ALA A 112 5.17 6.11 -1.41
N ILE A 113 4.62 6.18 -0.19
CA ILE A 113 4.41 5.02 0.67
C ILE A 113 3.52 3.97 -0.01
N TRP A 114 2.40 4.40 -0.61
CA TRP A 114 1.53 3.48 -1.32
C TRP A 114 2.23 2.80 -2.50
N TYR A 115 3.01 3.57 -3.27
CA TYR A 115 3.81 3.01 -4.35
C TYR A 115 4.91 2.04 -3.87
N MET A 116 5.57 2.34 -2.76
CA MET A 116 6.58 1.45 -2.17
C MET A 116 5.98 0.16 -1.63
N ASP A 117 4.72 0.17 -1.21
CA ASP A 117 4.00 -1.01 -0.75
C ASP A 117 3.50 -1.87 -1.93
N ASP A 118 2.81 -1.27 -2.89
CA ASP A 118 2.03 -1.96 -3.93
C ASP A 118 2.48 -1.68 -5.36
N GLY A 119 3.47 -0.82 -5.54
CA GLY A 119 3.96 -0.46 -6.86
C GLY A 119 5.04 -1.40 -7.40
N CYS A 120 5.12 -1.42 -8.72
CA CYS A 120 6.18 -2.11 -9.44
C CYS A 120 6.65 -1.24 -10.60
N LEU A 121 7.96 -1.02 -10.70
CA LEU A 121 8.60 -0.39 -11.86
C LEU A 121 9.15 -1.47 -12.78
N SER A 122 8.60 -1.56 -13.97
CA SER A 122 9.10 -2.43 -15.04
C SER A 122 9.83 -1.60 -16.08
N TYR A 123 10.85 -2.17 -16.70
CA TYR A 123 11.53 -1.55 -17.83
C TYR A 123 11.83 -2.58 -18.92
N ARG A 124 11.78 -2.12 -20.15
CA ARG A 124 12.20 -2.89 -21.33
C ARG A 124 13.55 -2.37 -21.81
N LYS A 125 14.37 -3.29 -22.26
CA LYS A 125 15.69 -2.98 -22.87
C LYS A 125 15.64 -3.30 -24.35
N ASN A 126 16.32 -2.49 -25.11
CA ASN A 126 16.67 -2.78 -26.51
C ASN A 126 17.73 -3.91 -26.55
N LYS A 127 18.02 -4.39 -27.77
CA LYS A 127 19.07 -5.42 -27.99
C LYS A 127 20.46 -4.98 -27.54
N ASP A 128 20.74 -3.68 -27.58
CA ASP A 128 21.98 -3.05 -27.12
C ASP A 128 22.04 -2.81 -25.61
N GLY A 129 21.00 -3.21 -24.85
CA GLY A 129 20.92 -3.04 -23.40
C GLY A 129 20.36 -1.69 -22.94
N THR A 130 20.11 -0.75 -23.83
CA THR A 130 19.51 0.55 -23.49
C THR A 130 18.05 0.41 -23.05
N ILE A 131 17.64 1.20 -22.04
CA ILE A 131 16.25 1.17 -21.56
C ILE A 131 15.37 1.97 -22.51
N CYS A 132 14.45 1.29 -23.18
CA CYS A 132 13.49 1.91 -24.13
C CYS A 132 12.15 2.28 -23.51
N SER A 133 11.72 1.62 -22.43
CA SER A 133 10.50 2.00 -21.70
C SER A 133 10.65 1.78 -20.21
N ARG A 134 9.90 2.59 -19.43
CA ARG A 134 9.73 2.44 -17.98
C ARG A 134 8.26 2.55 -17.68
N GLU A 135 7.69 1.53 -17.09
CA GLU A 135 6.25 1.43 -16.87
C GLU A 135 6.00 1.15 -15.39
N ILE A 136 5.04 1.85 -14.81
CA ILE A 136 4.60 1.61 -13.44
C ILE A 136 3.31 0.80 -13.47
N THR A 137 3.26 -0.20 -12.62
CA THR A 137 2.04 -0.89 -12.25
C THR A 137 1.79 -0.68 -10.77
N LEU A 138 0.59 -0.25 -10.39
CA LEU A 138 0.14 -0.17 -9.01
C LEU A 138 -0.88 -1.27 -8.75
N ASN A 139 -0.60 -2.11 -7.77
CA ASN A 139 -1.43 -3.25 -7.40
C ASN A 139 -2.64 -2.77 -6.61
N ILE A 140 -3.80 -2.75 -7.25
CA ILE A 140 -5.07 -2.28 -6.65
C ILE A 140 -6.14 -3.37 -6.65
N GLN A 141 -5.73 -4.64 -6.82
CA GLN A 141 -6.63 -5.79 -6.92
C GLN A 141 -7.47 -6.01 -5.66
N GLY A 142 -6.96 -5.58 -4.51
CA GLY A 142 -7.67 -5.69 -3.23
C GLY A 142 -8.86 -4.74 -3.07
N PHE A 143 -9.06 -3.79 -3.99
CA PHE A 143 -10.16 -2.85 -3.98
C PHE A 143 -11.28 -3.27 -4.94
N ASP A 144 -12.51 -2.89 -4.64
CA ASP A 144 -13.65 -3.09 -5.54
C ASP A 144 -13.55 -2.26 -6.82
N ASN A 145 -14.40 -2.56 -7.80
CA ASN A 145 -14.38 -1.92 -9.10
C ASN A 145 -14.59 -0.39 -9.02
N ILE A 146 -15.50 0.06 -8.15
CA ILE A 146 -15.78 1.50 -7.99
C ILE A 146 -14.56 2.21 -7.42
N SER A 147 -13.91 1.62 -6.42
CA SER A 147 -12.65 2.13 -5.85
C SER A 147 -11.54 2.21 -6.90
N GLN A 148 -11.41 1.20 -7.74
CA GLN A 148 -10.40 1.18 -8.82
C GLN A 148 -10.64 2.30 -9.84
N GLU A 149 -11.89 2.54 -10.22
CA GLU A 149 -12.26 3.64 -11.11
C GLU A 149 -12.04 5.01 -10.48
N ASN A 150 -12.38 5.17 -9.20
CA ASN A 150 -12.07 6.38 -8.44
C ASN A 150 -10.57 6.68 -8.42
N ILE A 151 -9.72 5.65 -8.29
CA ILE A 151 -8.26 5.78 -8.30
C ILE A 151 -7.77 6.26 -9.67
N VAL A 152 -8.25 5.64 -10.76
CA VAL A 152 -7.89 6.07 -12.12
C VAL A 152 -8.28 7.53 -12.35
N LYS A 153 -9.53 7.88 -12.00
CA LYS A 153 -10.04 9.24 -12.14
C LYS A 153 -9.22 10.23 -11.30
N TYR A 154 -8.87 9.89 -10.07
CA TYR A 154 -8.02 10.73 -9.22
C TYR A 154 -6.67 11.05 -9.84
N PHE A 155 -5.97 10.05 -10.40
CA PHE A 155 -4.68 10.27 -11.05
C PHE A 155 -4.82 11.16 -12.29
N LYS A 156 -5.91 11.00 -13.06
CA LYS A 156 -6.19 11.86 -14.22
C LYS A 156 -6.49 13.28 -13.80
N ASP A 157 -7.44 13.47 -12.88
CA ASP A 157 -7.95 14.81 -12.53
C ASP A 157 -6.93 15.64 -11.73
N THR A 158 -6.09 14.97 -10.91
CA THR A 158 -5.17 15.67 -10.00
C THR A 158 -3.79 15.89 -10.61
N PHE A 159 -3.32 14.96 -11.42
CA PHE A 159 -1.92 14.95 -11.89
C PHE A 159 -1.80 14.85 -13.42
N ASP A 160 -2.91 14.84 -14.14
CA ASP A 160 -2.94 14.57 -15.58
C ASP A 160 -2.18 13.29 -15.96
N ILE A 161 -2.37 12.24 -15.15
CA ILE A 161 -1.81 10.89 -15.38
C ILE A 161 -2.89 9.99 -15.97
N ASP A 162 -2.73 9.61 -17.25
CA ASP A 162 -3.62 8.64 -17.91
C ASP A 162 -3.22 7.21 -17.56
N GLY A 163 -3.68 6.76 -16.39
CA GLY A 163 -3.55 5.37 -15.99
C GLY A 163 -4.65 4.50 -16.60
N ARG A 164 -4.34 3.25 -16.88
CA ARG A 164 -5.30 2.28 -17.44
C ARG A 164 -5.42 1.05 -16.56
N LEU A 165 -6.64 0.53 -16.45
CA LEU A 165 -6.88 -0.74 -15.75
C LEU A 165 -6.54 -1.90 -16.68
N HIS A 166 -5.44 -2.56 -16.43
CA HIS A 166 -5.05 -3.78 -17.13
C HIS A 166 -5.54 -5.01 -16.39
N LYS A 167 -6.13 -5.94 -17.13
CA LYS A 167 -6.57 -7.23 -16.58
C LYS A 167 -5.36 -8.05 -16.12
N ASP A 168 -5.47 -8.61 -14.92
CA ASP A 168 -4.53 -9.56 -14.35
C ASP A 168 -5.32 -10.74 -13.76
N ARG A 169 -5.46 -11.81 -14.52
CA ARG A 169 -6.34 -12.95 -14.24
C ARG A 169 -7.77 -12.46 -14.03
N ASP A 170 -8.33 -12.64 -12.82
CA ASP A 170 -9.69 -12.19 -12.46
C ASP A 170 -9.74 -10.78 -11.86
N ASN A 171 -8.59 -10.10 -11.80
CA ASN A 171 -8.43 -8.80 -11.17
C ASN A 171 -7.91 -7.75 -12.16
N ARG A 172 -7.82 -6.51 -11.70
CA ARG A 172 -7.29 -5.38 -12.49
C ARG A 172 -6.19 -4.66 -11.71
N ARG A 173 -5.16 -4.21 -12.42
CA ARG A 173 -4.08 -3.36 -11.93
C ARG A 173 -4.11 -2.01 -12.61
N LEU A 174 -3.70 -0.97 -11.94
CA LEU A 174 -3.47 0.32 -12.57
C LEU A 174 -2.09 0.30 -13.24
N TRP A 175 -2.07 0.48 -14.55
CA TRP A 175 -0.86 0.56 -15.35
C TRP A 175 -0.66 1.98 -15.89
N MET A 176 0.58 2.42 -15.92
CA MET A 176 1.03 3.71 -16.44
C MET A 176 2.14 3.49 -17.46
N ASN A 177 1.99 4.09 -18.63
CA ASN A 177 3.03 4.07 -19.65
C ASN A 177 4.25 4.92 -19.24
N THR A 178 5.31 4.92 -20.05
CA THR A 178 6.57 5.63 -19.76
C THR A 178 6.37 7.11 -19.43
N THR A 179 5.53 7.83 -20.16
CA THR A 179 5.27 9.27 -19.95
C THR A 179 4.57 9.50 -18.62
N ASN A 180 3.51 8.74 -18.34
CA ASN A 180 2.76 8.83 -17.10
C ASN A 180 3.56 8.34 -15.88
N SER A 181 4.42 7.33 -16.08
CA SER A 181 5.35 6.87 -15.03
C SER A 181 6.37 7.94 -14.65
N LYS A 182 6.88 8.70 -15.62
CA LYS A 182 7.77 9.84 -15.33
C LYS A 182 7.05 10.92 -14.54
N LYS A 183 5.81 11.28 -14.93
CA LYS A 183 4.98 12.23 -14.17
C LYS A 183 4.78 11.76 -12.73
N PHE A 184 4.38 10.49 -12.55
CA PHE A 184 4.17 9.92 -11.23
C PHE A 184 5.45 9.96 -10.37
N LEU A 185 6.60 9.52 -10.90
CA LEU A 185 7.86 9.53 -10.19
C LEU A 185 8.32 10.95 -9.81
N SER A 186 7.97 11.97 -10.57
CA SER A 186 8.29 13.36 -10.22
C SER A 186 7.47 13.89 -9.03
N ILE A 187 6.31 13.29 -8.76
CA ILE A 187 5.43 13.67 -7.63
C ILE A 187 5.93 13.02 -6.32
N VAL A 188 6.40 11.78 -6.39
CA VAL A 188 6.76 10.97 -5.21
C VAL A 188 8.26 11.02 -4.89
N LYS A 189 9.00 11.87 -5.54
CA LYS A 189 10.45 12.06 -5.44
C LYS A 189 10.89 12.70 -4.12
#